data_4e6056e9f1e2b028d63b1f8e8ae26dca
#
_entry.id   4e6056e9f1e2b028d63b1f8e8ae26dca
#
_cell.length_a   1.000
_cell.length_b   1.000
_cell.length_c   1.000
_cell.angle_alpha   90.00
_cell.angle_beta   90.00
_cell.angle_gamma   90.00
#
_symmetry.space_group_name_H-M   'P 1'
#
loop_
_entity.id
_entity.type
_entity.pdbx_description
1 polymer ?
#
loop_
_entity_poly.entity_id
_entity_poly.type
_entity_poly.pdbx_seq_one_letter_code
_entity_poly.pdbx_strand_id
1 'polypeptide(L)'
;MRRSSVRQRESWEIDEDKYIKALKKVNVKTKEQIDASANLLGDVINMFVRASYANWKNENLVGELKGGITKAAEQIEEATDKTKEIDGYSKRQQILALNASIEAARAGDQGKGFAVVATEVQKLARDMATSSADIKKLLGELHVTINHLNQ
;
A
#
# COMPACT_ATOMS: atom_id res chain seq x y z
N MET A 1 49.48 -76.44 -16.76
CA MET A 1 48.61 -75.90 -17.79
C MET A 1 48.34 -74.43 -17.44
N ARG A 2 49.09 -73.51 -18.01
CA ARG A 2 48.86 -72.04 -17.88
C ARG A 2 48.22 -71.57 -19.15
N ARG A 3 46.94 -71.15 -19.07
CA ARG A 3 46.21 -70.46 -20.14
C ARG A 3 46.60 -68.98 -20.11
N SER A 4 47.40 -68.53 -21.05
CA SER A 4 47.66 -67.09 -21.28
C SER A 4 46.46 -66.50 -21.96
N SER A 5 45.71 -65.61 -21.24
CA SER A 5 44.71 -64.77 -21.85
C SER A 5 45.40 -63.63 -22.58
N VAL A 6 45.54 -63.75 -23.86
CA VAL A 6 45.95 -62.64 -24.75
C VAL A 6 44.72 -61.66 -24.77
N ARG A 7 44.81 -60.51 -24.05
CA ARG A 7 43.91 -59.38 -24.27
C ARG A 7 44.19 -58.87 -25.69
N GLN A 8 43.29 -59.15 -26.60
CA GLN A 8 43.15 -58.41 -27.85
C GLN A 8 42.97 -56.92 -27.51
N ARG A 9 44.00 -56.11 -27.78
CA ARG A 9 43.86 -54.67 -27.88
C ARG A 9 43.15 -54.39 -29.18
N GLU A 10 41.86 -54.11 -29.14
CA GLU A 10 41.19 -53.51 -30.28
C GLU A 10 41.88 -52.17 -30.55
N SER A 11 42.67 -52.12 -31.64
CA SER A 11 43.21 -50.87 -32.18
C SER A 11 42.00 -50.13 -32.77
N TRP A 12 41.57 -49.06 -32.11
CA TRP A 12 40.63 -48.14 -32.70
C TRP A 12 41.30 -47.49 -33.91
N GLU A 13 41.13 -48.06 -35.09
CA GLU A 13 41.53 -47.41 -36.35
C GLU A 13 40.60 -46.20 -36.53
N ILE A 14 41.05 -45.03 -36.06
CA ILE A 14 40.38 -43.75 -36.29
C ILE A 14 40.62 -43.42 -37.75
N ASP A 15 39.56 -43.41 -38.55
CA ASP A 15 39.59 -42.93 -39.93
C ASP A 15 39.98 -41.44 -39.92
N GLU A 16 41.23 -41.14 -40.21
CA GLU A 16 41.82 -39.81 -40.09
C GLU A 16 41.06 -38.76 -40.93
N ASP A 17 40.64 -39.16 -42.14
CA ASP A 17 39.90 -38.27 -43.04
C ASP A 17 38.50 -37.90 -42.45
N LYS A 18 37.83 -38.87 -41.86
CA LYS A 18 36.54 -38.59 -41.18
C LYS A 18 36.73 -37.73 -39.94
N TYR A 19 37.79 -37.98 -39.17
CA TYR A 19 38.12 -37.21 -38.00
C TYR A 19 38.44 -35.74 -38.33
N ILE A 20 39.31 -35.52 -39.32
CA ILE A 20 39.68 -34.19 -39.83
C ILE A 20 38.45 -33.48 -40.40
N LYS A 21 37.57 -34.18 -41.12
CA LYS A 21 36.33 -33.62 -41.66
C LYS A 21 35.33 -33.25 -40.55
N ALA A 22 35.29 -34.01 -39.48
CA ALA A 22 34.49 -33.67 -38.28
C ALA A 22 35.08 -32.48 -37.54
N LEU A 23 36.41 -32.42 -37.34
CA LEU A 23 37.10 -31.29 -36.72
C LEU A 23 36.86 -29.97 -37.46
N LYS A 24 36.89 -29.99 -38.80
CA LYS A 24 36.64 -28.81 -39.64
C LYS A 24 35.18 -28.28 -39.49
N LYS A 25 34.26 -29.08 -39.01
CA LYS A 25 32.88 -28.66 -38.71
C LYS A 25 32.74 -28.05 -37.34
N VAL A 26 33.69 -28.19 -36.44
CA VAL A 26 33.66 -27.61 -35.12
C VAL A 26 33.84 -26.10 -35.24
N ASN A 27 32.83 -25.35 -34.82
CA ASN A 27 32.87 -23.91 -34.82
C ASN A 27 33.74 -23.42 -33.65
N VAL A 28 35.05 -23.25 -33.94
CA VAL A 28 35.99 -22.75 -32.92
C VAL A 28 35.78 -21.26 -32.71
N LYS A 29 35.45 -20.87 -31.48
CA LYS A 29 35.34 -19.46 -31.07
C LYS A 29 36.69 -19.00 -30.53
N THR A 30 37.06 -17.75 -30.82
CA THR A 30 38.23 -17.13 -30.17
C THR A 30 37.93 -16.86 -28.70
N LYS A 31 39.00 -16.73 -27.90
CA LYS A 31 38.86 -16.37 -26.48
C LYS A 31 38.11 -15.06 -26.32
N GLU A 32 38.41 -14.06 -27.16
CA GLU A 32 37.74 -12.74 -27.15
C GLU A 32 36.24 -12.87 -27.43
N GLN A 33 35.85 -13.77 -28.35
CA GLN A 33 34.43 -14.02 -28.64
C GLN A 33 33.69 -14.69 -27.45
N ILE A 34 34.37 -15.59 -26.76
CA ILE A 34 33.84 -16.27 -25.57
C ILE A 34 33.69 -15.24 -24.43
N ASP A 35 34.74 -14.44 -24.16
CA ASP A 35 34.73 -13.44 -23.11
C ASP A 35 33.68 -12.35 -23.38
N ALA A 36 33.55 -11.88 -24.62
CA ALA A 36 32.54 -10.93 -25.02
C ALA A 36 31.12 -11.50 -24.82
N SER A 37 30.89 -12.75 -25.18
CA SER A 37 29.58 -13.41 -24.99
C SER A 37 29.29 -13.64 -23.52
N ALA A 38 30.28 -13.99 -22.70
CA ALA A 38 30.12 -14.15 -21.26
C ALA A 38 29.80 -12.82 -20.57
N ASN A 39 30.47 -11.73 -20.95
CA ASN A 39 30.19 -10.38 -20.43
C ASN A 39 28.79 -9.94 -20.80
N LEU A 40 28.40 -10.08 -22.08
CA LEU A 40 27.05 -9.74 -22.53
C LEU A 40 25.97 -10.53 -21.76
N LEU A 41 26.20 -11.83 -21.57
CA LEU A 41 25.28 -12.67 -20.79
C LEU A 41 25.21 -12.21 -19.34
N GLY A 42 26.35 -11.86 -18.73
CA GLY A 42 26.41 -11.29 -17.38
C GLY A 42 25.61 -9.99 -17.26
N ASP A 43 25.75 -9.09 -18.23
CA ASP A 43 25.01 -7.82 -18.25
C ASP A 43 23.50 -8.05 -18.41
N VAL A 44 23.09 -8.96 -19.29
CA VAL A 44 21.68 -9.33 -19.47
C VAL A 44 21.10 -9.96 -18.20
N ILE A 45 21.81 -10.86 -17.56
CA ILE A 45 21.39 -11.48 -16.29
C ILE A 45 21.25 -10.40 -15.20
N ASN A 46 22.23 -9.52 -15.06
CA ASN A 46 22.19 -8.42 -14.09
C ASN A 46 21.02 -7.47 -14.35
N MET A 47 20.74 -7.14 -15.61
CA MET A 47 19.58 -6.34 -15.98
C MET A 47 18.27 -7.03 -15.59
N PHE A 48 18.17 -8.33 -15.84
CA PHE A 48 16.99 -9.13 -15.49
C PHE A 48 16.75 -9.20 -13.98
N VAL A 49 17.81 -9.44 -13.22
CA VAL A 49 17.77 -9.49 -11.75
C VAL A 49 17.33 -8.14 -11.19
N ARG A 50 17.89 -7.04 -11.68
CA ARG A 50 17.51 -5.67 -11.24
C ARG A 50 16.05 -5.36 -11.59
N ALA A 51 15.60 -5.70 -12.79
CA ALA A 51 14.22 -5.50 -13.21
C ALA A 51 13.24 -6.31 -12.36
N SER A 52 13.55 -7.59 -12.12
CA SER A 52 12.72 -8.47 -11.27
C SER A 52 12.65 -7.96 -9.83
N TYR A 53 13.77 -7.51 -9.27
CA TYR A 53 13.80 -6.92 -7.93
C TYR A 53 12.98 -5.63 -7.85
N ALA A 54 13.10 -4.76 -8.86
CA ALA A 54 12.31 -3.52 -8.92
C ALA A 54 10.80 -3.81 -9.00
N ASN A 55 10.40 -4.78 -9.82
CA ASN A 55 9.00 -5.20 -9.91
C ASN A 55 8.47 -5.76 -8.58
N TRP A 56 9.22 -6.67 -7.97
CA TRP A 56 8.86 -7.22 -6.66
C TRP A 56 8.70 -6.12 -5.59
N LYS A 57 9.65 -5.18 -5.56
CA LYS A 57 9.58 -4.04 -4.64
C LYS A 57 8.36 -3.16 -4.89
N ASN A 58 8.05 -2.89 -6.17
CA ASN A 58 6.87 -2.10 -6.53
C ASN A 58 5.56 -2.81 -6.15
N GLU A 59 5.45 -4.11 -6.39
CA GLU A 59 4.27 -4.90 -6.01
C GLU A 59 4.03 -4.88 -4.49
N ASN A 60 5.10 -5.04 -3.69
CA ASN A 60 5.00 -4.94 -2.24
C ASN A 60 4.57 -3.54 -1.79
N LEU A 61 5.18 -2.48 -2.36
CA LEU A 61 4.83 -1.11 -2.03
C LEU A 61 3.36 -0.80 -2.38
N VAL A 62 2.90 -1.25 -3.54
CA VAL A 62 1.48 -1.11 -3.95
C VAL A 62 0.57 -1.86 -3.00
N GLY A 63 0.97 -3.05 -2.54
CA GLY A 63 0.22 -3.83 -1.54
C GLY A 63 0.09 -3.09 -0.20
N GLU A 64 1.19 -2.53 0.32
CA GLU A 64 1.20 -1.73 1.55
C GLU A 64 0.35 -0.46 1.41
N LEU A 65 0.45 0.23 0.27
CA LEU A 65 -0.35 1.42 -0.02
C LEU A 65 -1.85 1.09 -0.04
N LYS A 66 -2.25 0.00 -0.72
CA LYS A 66 -3.65 -0.44 -0.73
C LYS A 66 -4.17 -0.76 0.67
N GLY A 67 -3.38 -1.45 1.48
CA GLY A 67 -3.72 -1.71 2.88
C GLY A 67 -3.89 -0.43 3.69
N GLY A 68 -3.00 0.55 3.50
CA GLY A 68 -3.09 1.86 4.12
C GLY A 68 -4.33 2.65 3.71
N ILE A 69 -4.67 2.64 2.42
CA ILE A 69 -5.87 3.28 1.86
C ILE A 69 -7.15 2.67 2.44
N THR A 70 -7.23 1.34 2.50
CA THR A 70 -8.38 0.64 3.08
C THR A 70 -8.58 1.03 4.54
N LYS A 71 -7.51 1.01 5.33
CA LYS A 71 -7.56 1.42 6.74
C LYS A 71 -7.96 2.89 6.92
N ALA A 72 -7.47 3.78 6.05
CA ALA A 72 -7.85 5.19 6.08
C ALA A 72 -9.34 5.37 5.76
N ALA A 73 -9.90 4.60 4.82
CA ALA A 73 -11.33 4.63 4.51
C ALA A 73 -12.19 4.21 5.72
N GLU A 74 -11.81 3.13 6.40
CA GLU A 74 -12.49 2.67 7.63
C GLU A 74 -12.45 3.75 8.73
N GLN A 75 -11.31 4.40 8.93
CA GLN A 75 -11.15 5.47 9.92
C GLN A 75 -12.00 6.70 9.59
N ILE A 76 -12.15 7.04 8.30
CA ILE A 76 -13.03 8.15 7.87
C ILE A 76 -14.49 7.81 8.16
N GLU A 77 -14.90 6.57 7.92
CA GLU A 77 -16.26 6.13 8.23
C GLU A 77 -16.54 6.22 9.74
N GLU A 78 -15.65 5.69 10.57
CA GLU A 78 -15.75 5.77 12.03
C GLU A 78 -15.80 7.24 12.52
N ALA A 79 -14.93 8.12 11.99
CA ALA A 79 -14.92 9.53 12.31
C ALA A 79 -16.23 10.22 11.88
N THR A 80 -16.81 9.83 10.75
CA THR A 80 -18.10 10.32 10.27
C THR A 80 -19.22 9.97 11.24
N ASP A 81 -19.23 8.73 11.74
CA ASP A 81 -20.25 8.30 12.71
C ASP A 81 -20.09 9.02 14.06
N LYS A 82 -18.85 9.19 14.53
CA LYS A 82 -18.60 9.99 15.73
C LYS A 82 -19.05 11.45 15.57
N THR A 83 -18.87 12.02 14.39
CA THR A 83 -19.33 13.38 14.10
C THR A 83 -20.87 13.48 14.11
N LYS A 84 -21.58 12.44 13.65
CA LYS A 84 -23.06 12.38 13.78
C LYS A 84 -23.52 12.34 15.26
N GLU A 85 -22.79 11.57 16.09
CA GLU A 85 -23.06 11.51 17.54
C GLU A 85 -22.91 12.92 18.17
N ILE A 86 -21.82 13.63 17.83
CA ILE A 86 -21.56 15.00 18.33
C ILE A 86 -22.67 15.94 17.92
N ASP A 87 -23.14 15.88 16.67
CA ASP A 87 -24.32 16.69 16.22
C ASP A 87 -25.57 16.37 17.04
N GLY A 88 -25.80 15.10 17.36
CA GLY A 88 -26.88 14.67 18.23
C GLY A 88 -26.75 15.21 19.65
N TYR A 89 -25.54 15.27 20.20
CA TYR A 89 -25.29 15.88 21.52
C TYR A 89 -25.52 17.39 21.49
N SER A 90 -25.04 18.07 20.47
CA SER A 90 -25.23 19.52 20.30
C SER A 90 -26.72 19.89 20.27
N LYS A 91 -27.56 19.14 19.55
CA LYS A 91 -29.00 19.34 19.50
C LYS A 91 -29.67 19.14 20.87
N ARG A 92 -29.28 18.09 21.58
CA ARG A 92 -29.81 17.84 22.94
C ARG A 92 -29.39 18.94 23.92
N GLN A 93 -28.15 19.40 23.82
CA GLN A 93 -27.64 20.50 24.66
C GLN A 93 -28.35 21.81 24.38
N GLN A 94 -28.71 22.10 23.11
CA GLN A 94 -29.51 23.27 22.76
C GLN A 94 -30.89 23.22 23.42
N ILE A 95 -31.55 22.05 23.41
CA ILE A 95 -32.86 21.87 24.05
C ILE A 95 -32.75 22.03 25.57
N LEU A 96 -31.73 21.45 26.19
CA LEU A 96 -31.48 21.58 27.62
C LEU A 96 -31.21 23.05 28.02
N ALA A 97 -30.40 23.75 27.25
CA ALA A 97 -30.12 25.16 27.47
C ALA A 97 -31.38 26.02 27.32
N LEU A 98 -32.22 25.72 26.33
CA LEU A 98 -33.52 26.40 26.16
C LEU A 98 -34.42 26.17 27.37
N ASN A 99 -34.55 24.93 27.83
CA ASN A 99 -35.36 24.61 29.02
C ASN A 99 -34.82 25.31 30.27
N ALA A 100 -33.50 25.36 30.46
CA ALA A 100 -32.87 26.09 31.54
C ALA A 100 -33.13 27.59 31.46
N SER A 101 -33.13 28.17 30.25
CA SER A 101 -33.48 29.59 30.04
C SER A 101 -34.93 29.89 30.41
N ILE A 102 -35.86 28.98 30.06
CA ILE A 102 -37.27 29.12 30.41
C ILE A 102 -37.47 29.09 31.94
N GLU A 103 -36.83 28.14 32.62
CA GLU A 103 -36.94 28.02 34.06
C GLU A 103 -36.26 29.19 34.81
N ALA A 104 -35.15 29.68 34.30
CA ALA A 104 -34.49 30.88 34.79
C ALA A 104 -35.41 32.11 34.67
N ALA A 105 -36.09 32.25 33.54
CA ALA A 105 -37.10 33.34 33.36
C ALA A 105 -38.27 33.20 34.33
N ARG A 106 -38.72 31.97 34.61
CA ARG A 106 -39.80 31.69 35.58
C ARG A 106 -39.44 32.04 37.02
N ALA A 107 -38.14 31.90 37.38
CA ALA A 107 -37.60 32.25 38.69
C ALA A 107 -37.43 33.79 38.87
N GLY A 108 -37.70 34.61 37.87
CA GLY A 108 -37.64 36.06 37.93
C GLY A 108 -36.25 36.58 38.31
N ASP A 109 -36.17 37.49 39.26
CA ASP A 109 -34.92 38.11 39.68
C ASP A 109 -33.86 37.08 40.18
N GLN A 110 -34.31 36.02 40.83
CA GLN A 110 -33.46 34.98 41.37
C GLN A 110 -32.84 34.10 40.24
N GLY A 111 -33.44 34.09 39.08
CA GLY A 111 -33.01 33.32 37.92
C GLY A 111 -31.98 34.03 37.03
N LYS A 112 -31.70 35.31 37.24
CA LYS A 112 -30.83 36.11 36.34
C LYS A 112 -29.44 35.45 36.07
N GLY A 113 -28.79 34.95 37.12
CA GLY A 113 -27.51 34.28 36.98
C GLY A 113 -27.59 32.99 36.14
N PHE A 114 -28.67 32.22 36.35
CA PHE A 114 -28.89 30.99 35.57
C PHE A 114 -29.23 31.28 34.10
N ALA A 115 -29.93 32.36 33.81
CA ALA A 115 -30.25 32.78 32.45
C ALA A 115 -28.98 33.08 31.63
N VAL A 116 -27.97 33.72 32.25
CA VAL A 116 -26.67 33.97 31.61
C VAL A 116 -25.97 32.64 31.26
N VAL A 117 -25.93 31.71 32.22
CA VAL A 117 -25.28 30.40 32.01
C VAL A 117 -26.02 29.63 30.91
N ALA A 118 -27.34 29.59 30.93
CA ALA A 118 -28.13 28.92 29.91
C ALA A 118 -27.91 29.51 28.51
N THR A 119 -27.77 30.82 28.40
CA THR A 119 -27.46 31.49 27.13
C THR A 119 -26.08 31.11 26.62
N GLU A 120 -25.07 31.02 27.50
CA GLU A 120 -23.71 30.63 27.10
C GLU A 120 -23.65 29.16 26.70
N VAL A 121 -24.35 28.25 27.39
CA VAL A 121 -24.48 26.84 27.02
C VAL A 121 -25.16 26.69 25.65
N GLN A 122 -26.22 27.53 25.38
CA GLN A 122 -26.89 27.51 24.10
C GLN A 122 -25.95 27.95 22.94
N LYS A 123 -25.12 28.98 23.20
CA LYS A 123 -24.12 29.45 22.24
C LYS A 123 -23.08 28.35 21.96
N LEU A 124 -22.52 27.76 23.02
CA LEU A 124 -21.55 26.67 22.91
C LEU A 124 -22.11 25.48 22.10
N ALA A 125 -23.37 25.12 22.33
CA ALA A 125 -24.02 24.04 21.57
C ALA A 125 -24.19 24.38 20.08
N ARG A 126 -24.40 25.62 19.71
CA ARG A 126 -24.43 26.09 18.31
C ARG A 126 -23.05 26.02 17.69
N ASP A 127 -22.03 26.48 18.41
CA ASP A 127 -20.62 26.46 17.93
C ASP A 127 -20.17 25.03 17.71
N MET A 128 -20.53 24.07 18.59
CA MET A 128 -20.30 22.64 18.42
C MET A 128 -21.00 22.10 17.17
N ALA A 129 -22.26 22.47 16.92
CA ALA A 129 -22.98 22.02 15.73
C ALA A 129 -22.31 22.53 14.44
N THR A 130 -21.81 23.78 14.44
CA THR A 130 -21.09 24.36 13.32
C THR A 130 -19.76 23.60 13.07
N SER A 131 -18.97 23.41 14.14
CA SER A 131 -17.71 22.66 14.05
C SER A 131 -17.93 21.22 13.57
N SER A 132 -19.01 20.58 14.03
CA SER A 132 -19.37 19.22 13.56
C SER A 132 -19.72 19.20 12.07
N ALA A 133 -20.42 20.22 11.57
CA ALA A 133 -20.71 20.35 10.14
C ALA A 133 -19.44 20.53 9.29
N ASP A 134 -18.50 21.35 9.78
CA ASP A 134 -17.22 21.57 9.11
C ASP A 134 -16.37 20.28 9.06
N ILE A 135 -16.32 19.55 10.18
CA ILE A 135 -15.62 18.24 10.22
C ILE A 135 -16.27 17.26 9.24
N LYS A 136 -17.59 17.19 9.18
CA LYS A 136 -18.33 16.33 8.26
C LYS A 136 -17.99 16.65 6.80
N LYS A 137 -17.86 17.94 6.47
CA LYS A 137 -17.45 18.38 5.14
C LYS A 137 -16.05 17.89 4.80
N LEU A 138 -15.08 18.09 5.70
CA LEU A 138 -13.70 17.63 5.53
C LEU A 138 -13.60 16.12 5.37
N LEU A 139 -14.35 15.36 6.17
CA LEU A 139 -14.41 13.89 6.05
C LEU A 139 -15.00 13.46 4.70
N GLY A 140 -15.98 14.19 4.17
CA GLY A 140 -16.51 13.96 2.83
C GLY A 140 -15.48 14.18 1.73
N GLU A 141 -14.70 15.25 1.82
CA GLU A 141 -13.61 15.54 0.89
C GLU A 141 -12.49 14.47 0.96
N LEU A 142 -12.13 14.03 2.17
CA LEU A 142 -11.18 12.93 2.37
C LEU A 142 -11.70 11.62 1.79
N HIS A 143 -12.98 11.31 1.98
CA HIS A 143 -13.60 10.10 1.43
C HIS A 143 -13.51 10.07 -0.10
N VAL A 144 -13.79 11.20 -0.76
CA VAL A 144 -13.64 11.33 -2.22
C VAL A 144 -12.19 11.11 -2.66
N THR A 145 -11.23 11.70 -1.93
CA THR A 145 -9.79 11.55 -2.23
C THR A 145 -9.33 10.11 -2.09
N ILE A 146 -9.73 9.43 -1.02
CA ILE A 146 -9.41 8.02 -0.77
C ILE A 146 -10.00 7.11 -1.85
N ASN A 147 -11.24 7.35 -2.25
CA ASN A 147 -11.87 6.57 -3.33
C ASN A 147 -11.15 6.77 -4.68
N HIS A 148 -10.62 7.94 -4.94
CA HIS A 148 -9.85 8.20 -6.15
C HIS A 148 -8.49 7.48 -6.17
N LEU A 149 -7.87 7.30 -5.01
CA LEU A 149 -6.63 6.56 -4.88
C LEU A 149 -6.82 5.02 -4.97
N ASN A 150 -8.05 4.55 -4.84
CA ASN A 150 -8.38 3.11 -4.87
C ASN A 150 -8.81 2.62 -6.27
N GLN A 151 -8.81 3.50 -7.28
CA GLN A 151 -9.08 3.18 -8.68
C GLN A 151 -7.79 2.94 -9.45
#